data_b637e3409e71dd4eaa1e9ca563506236
#
_entry.id   b637e3409e71dd4eaa1e9ca563506236
#
_cell.length_a   1.000
_cell.length_b   1.000
_cell.length_c   1.000
_cell.angle_alpha   90.00
_cell.angle_beta   90.00
_cell.angle_gamma   90.00
#
_symmetry.space_group_name_H-M   'P 1'
#
loop_
_entity.id
_entity.type
_entity.pdbx_description
1 polymer ?
#
loop_
_entity_poly.entity_id
_entity_poly.type
_entity_poly.pdbx_seq_one_letter_code
_entity_poly.pdbx_strand_id
1 'polypeptide(L)'
;MLLFVLNAIFVGQSIANDVADMVKRADEYRLDSSSSKVVSKVTLFEHDQIDKTREYHVYTRPNRESLVVFKSAVEAGQKMLMLGDNYWLVMPKSRRPIRITPMQKLLGEASIGDISTLTWSDDYQATMVGTESIITQEKLSVDTHKLNLIATTKGASYQRIDLWVDVIKGFPIKADLYLRSGKLAKQAQFTQGEREGRLQVVAMTLIDKIQPAKKTIIEYQSIMPITLEDKYYSPAYLTRNSKLDL
;
A
#
# COMPACT_ATOMS: atom_id res chain seq x y z
N MET A 1 -48.79 18.67 3.61
CA MET A 1 -47.81 17.97 4.45
C MET A 1 -46.88 17.14 3.54
N LEU A 2 -46.03 17.84 2.78
CA LEU A 2 -45.13 17.15 1.81
C LEU A 2 -43.92 18.07 1.47
N LEU A 3 -43.05 18.36 2.44
CA LEU A 3 -41.84 19.19 2.16
C LEU A 3 -40.65 18.91 3.10
N PHE A 4 -40.55 17.76 3.75
CA PHE A 4 -39.45 17.50 4.71
C PHE A 4 -38.54 16.31 4.41
N VAL A 5 -38.66 15.62 3.24
CA VAL A 5 -37.86 14.41 2.94
C VAL A 5 -36.67 14.69 2.02
N LEU A 6 -36.57 15.87 1.38
CA LEU A 6 -35.54 16.11 0.35
C LEU A 6 -34.16 16.60 0.87
N ASN A 7 -34.06 17.07 2.12
CA ASN A 7 -32.80 17.63 2.65
C ASN A 7 -31.81 16.61 3.24
N ALA A 8 -32.25 15.41 3.63
CA ALA A 8 -31.36 14.43 4.24
C ALA A 8 -30.42 13.73 3.21
N ILE A 9 -30.83 13.65 1.95
CA ILE A 9 -30.03 12.99 0.89
C ILE A 9 -28.86 13.86 0.45
N PHE A 10 -29.00 15.18 0.42
CA PHE A 10 -27.94 16.11 0.00
C PHE A 10 -26.78 16.22 1.02
N VAL A 11 -27.08 16.17 2.32
CA VAL A 11 -26.03 16.23 3.37
C VAL A 11 -25.19 14.96 3.38
N GLY A 12 -25.81 13.79 3.16
CA GLY A 12 -25.08 12.52 3.12
C GLY A 12 -24.10 12.39 1.94
N GLN A 13 -24.43 12.93 0.77
CA GLN A 13 -23.54 12.92 -0.40
C GLN A 13 -22.35 13.87 -0.25
N SER A 14 -22.50 15.02 0.38
CA SER A 14 -21.39 15.95 0.64
C SER A 14 -20.35 15.33 1.57
N ILE A 15 -20.75 14.71 2.67
CA ILE A 15 -19.85 14.08 3.64
C ILE A 15 -19.11 12.88 3.01
N ALA A 16 -19.79 12.08 2.21
CA ALA A 16 -19.16 10.93 1.54
C ALA A 16 -18.09 11.35 0.54
N ASN A 17 -18.30 12.44 -0.21
CA ASN A 17 -17.32 13.00 -1.12
C ASN A 17 -16.11 13.55 -0.36
N ASP A 18 -16.31 14.26 0.76
CA ASP A 18 -15.24 14.78 1.58
C ASP A 18 -14.33 13.66 2.12
N VAL A 19 -14.90 12.52 2.53
CA VAL A 19 -14.12 11.38 3.04
C VAL A 19 -13.34 10.68 1.92
N ALA A 20 -13.92 10.53 0.73
CA ALA A 20 -13.23 9.97 -0.43
C ALA A 20 -12.04 10.85 -0.84
N ASP A 21 -12.19 12.17 -0.80
CA ASP A 21 -11.11 13.12 -1.06
C ASP A 21 -10.00 13.07 0.00
N MET A 22 -10.33 12.82 1.28
CA MET A 22 -9.32 12.58 2.31
C MET A 22 -8.46 11.35 2.00
N VAL A 23 -9.08 10.24 1.59
CA VAL A 23 -8.33 9.02 1.21
C VAL A 23 -7.45 9.27 0.01
N LYS A 24 -7.97 9.97 -1.01
CA LYS A 24 -7.20 10.31 -2.21
C LYS A 24 -6.00 11.20 -1.89
N ARG A 25 -6.15 12.21 -1.01
CA ARG A 25 -5.01 13.00 -0.52
C ARG A 25 -3.99 12.16 0.22
N ALA A 26 -4.45 11.21 1.05
CA ALA A 26 -3.54 10.31 1.75
C ALA A 26 -2.75 9.41 0.78
N ASP A 27 -3.36 9.00 -0.34
CA ASP A 27 -2.67 8.27 -1.41
C ASP A 27 -1.62 9.12 -2.13
N GLU A 28 -1.88 10.42 -2.37
CA GLU A 28 -0.95 11.35 -3.02
C GLU A 28 0.37 11.50 -2.26
N TYR A 29 0.37 11.32 -0.91
CA TYR A 29 1.60 11.26 -0.12
C TYR A 29 2.39 9.96 -0.30
N ARG A 30 1.75 8.89 -0.78
CA ARG A 30 2.36 7.56 -0.95
C ARG A 30 2.84 7.33 -2.39
N LEU A 31 2.12 7.84 -3.37
CA LEU A 31 2.44 7.69 -4.79
C LEU A 31 1.91 8.90 -5.57
N ASP A 32 2.79 9.52 -6.33
CA ASP A 32 2.43 10.55 -7.30
C ASP A 32 1.87 9.84 -8.55
N SER A 33 0.61 9.84 -8.63
CA SER A 33 -0.49 9.31 -9.43
C SER A 33 -0.30 8.74 -10.86
N SER A 34 0.85 8.82 -11.49
CA SER A 34 1.04 8.34 -12.85
C SER A 34 1.81 7.02 -12.91
N SER A 35 2.34 6.66 -14.06
CA SER A 35 3.27 5.54 -14.16
C SER A 35 4.60 5.87 -13.51
N SER A 36 5.04 5.05 -12.55
CA SER A 36 6.24 5.32 -11.76
C SER A 36 7.07 4.06 -11.53
N LYS A 37 8.37 4.24 -11.34
CA LYS A 37 9.28 3.26 -10.74
C LYS A 37 9.55 3.67 -9.31
N VAL A 38 9.21 2.79 -8.36
CA VAL A 38 9.51 2.94 -6.94
C VAL A 38 10.59 1.94 -6.56
N VAL A 39 11.73 2.42 -6.05
CA VAL A 39 12.76 1.55 -5.46
C VAL A 39 12.44 1.42 -3.99
N SER A 40 12.13 0.19 -3.57
CA SER A 40 11.75 -0.13 -2.19
C SER A 40 12.78 -1.04 -1.55
N LYS A 41 13.29 -0.64 -0.38
CA LYS A 41 14.14 -1.46 0.48
C LYS A 41 13.31 -1.95 1.65
N VAL A 42 13.21 -3.26 1.82
CA VAL A 42 12.47 -3.91 2.90
C VAL A 42 13.46 -4.52 3.87
N THR A 43 13.41 -4.08 5.14
CA THR A 43 14.31 -4.54 6.20
C THR A 43 13.51 -5.18 7.32
N LEU A 44 13.83 -6.43 7.66
CA LEU A 44 13.33 -7.12 8.84
C LEU A 44 14.26 -6.85 10.02
N PHE A 45 13.67 -6.40 11.12
CA PHE A 45 14.33 -6.25 12.40
C PHE A 45 13.80 -7.28 13.39
N GLU A 46 14.69 -7.85 14.18
CA GLU A 46 14.39 -8.68 15.34
C GLU A 46 15.17 -8.15 16.54
N HIS A 47 14.48 -7.80 17.64
CA HIS A 47 15.06 -7.14 18.81
C HIS A 47 15.91 -5.89 18.46
N ASP A 48 15.35 -5.04 17.55
CA ASP A 48 15.99 -3.82 17.04
C ASP A 48 17.30 -4.02 16.25
N GLN A 49 17.69 -5.26 15.97
CA GLN A 49 18.81 -5.59 15.10
C GLN A 49 18.32 -5.99 13.70
N ILE A 50 19.09 -5.63 12.67
CA ILE A 50 18.79 -6.02 11.28
C ILE A 50 19.03 -7.52 11.14
N ASP A 51 17.97 -8.28 10.82
CA ASP A 51 18.05 -9.69 10.45
C ASP A 51 18.27 -9.86 8.94
N LYS A 52 17.42 -9.24 8.11
CA LYS A 52 17.45 -9.38 6.66
C LYS A 52 17.05 -8.09 5.95
N THR A 53 17.61 -7.89 4.76
CA THR A 53 17.24 -6.79 3.87
C THR A 53 17.00 -7.32 2.47
N ARG A 54 16.00 -6.76 1.76
CA ARG A 54 15.66 -7.04 0.36
C ARG A 54 15.38 -5.75 -0.40
N GLU A 55 15.66 -5.77 -1.69
CA GLU A 55 15.36 -4.65 -2.60
C GLU A 55 14.38 -5.09 -3.68
N TYR A 56 13.40 -4.22 -3.95
CA TYR A 56 12.38 -4.42 -4.95
C TYR A 56 12.24 -3.16 -5.81
N HIS A 57 12.15 -3.34 -7.12
CA HIS A 57 11.75 -2.30 -8.04
C HIS A 57 10.28 -2.50 -8.40
N VAL A 58 9.44 -1.54 -8.08
CA VAL A 58 7.99 -1.60 -8.32
C VAL A 58 7.67 -0.63 -9.44
N TYR A 59 7.17 -1.13 -10.54
CA TYR A 59 6.69 -0.35 -11.66
C TYR A 59 5.17 -0.31 -11.60
N THR A 60 4.61 0.88 -11.35
CA THR A 60 3.18 1.10 -11.25
C THR A 60 2.65 1.79 -12.49
N ARG A 61 1.37 1.57 -12.80
CA ARG A 61 0.63 2.33 -13.78
C ARG A 61 -0.86 2.38 -13.42
N PRO A 62 -1.68 3.26 -14.06
CA PRO A 62 -3.12 3.33 -13.83
C PRO A 62 -3.82 1.96 -13.93
N ASN A 63 -5.08 1.91 -13.49
CA ASN A 63 -5.94 0.72 -13.52
C ASN A 63 -5.48 -0.42 -12.59
N ARG A 64 -4.81 -0.08 -11.48
CA ARG A 64 -4.36 -1.06 -10.47
C ARG A 64 -3.43 -2.12 -11.09
N GLU A 65 -2.43 -1.66 -11.83
CA GLU A 65 -1.44 -2.53 -12.45
C GLU A 65 -0.05 -2.23 -11.93
N SER A 66 0.68 -3.27 -11.53
CA SER A 66 2.06 -3.14 -11.09
C SER A 66 2.91 -4.38 -11.41
N LEU A 67 4.18 -4.12 -11.69
CA LEU A 67 5.22 -5.13 -11.85
C LEU A 67 6.28 -4.94 -10.78
N VAL A 68 6.48 -5.95 -9.92
CA VAL A 68 7.54 -5.96 -8.91
C VAL A 68 8.68 -6.85 -9.40
N VAL A 69 9.87 -6.29 -9.46
CA VAL A 69 11.11 -6.99 -9.82
C VAL A 69 11.94 -7.18 -8.55
N PHE A 70 12.31 -8.43 -8.26
CA PHE A 70 13.09 -8.80 -7.09
C PHE A 70 14.58 -8.61 -7.43
N LYS A 71 15.24 -7.66 -6.75
CA LYS A 71 16.63 -7.27 -7.06
C LYS A 71 17.68 -7.91 -6.16
N SER A 72 17.29 -8.43 -5.00
CA SER A 72 18.22 -9.10 -4.08
C SER A 72 18.69 -10.44 -4.65
N ALA A 73 19.97 -10.74 -4.49
CA ALA A 73 20.62 -11.93 -5.10
C ALA A 73 19.90 -13.25 -4.78
N VAL A 74 19.37 -13.42 -3.57
CA VAL A 74 18.65 -14.64 -3.13
C VAL A 74 17.30 -14.85 -3.84
N GLU A 75 16.75 -13.80 -4.45
CA GLU A 75 15.45 -13.79 -5.14
C GLU A 75 15.58 -13.34 -6.60
N ALA A 76 16.82 -13.22 -7.09
CA ALA A 76 17.11 -12.65 -8.40
C ALA A 76 16.33 -13.34 -9.52
N GLY A 77 15.78 -12.54 -10.41
CA GLY A 77 14.99 -12.97 -11.56
C GLY A 77 13.52 -13.28 -11.27
N GLN A 78 13.10 -13.31 -9.99
CA GLN A 78 11.69 -13.38 -9.67
C GLN A 78 11.00 -12.06 -10.02
N LYS A 79 9.76 -12.16 -10.48
CA LYS A 79 8.90 -11.02 -10.76
C LYS A 79 7.50 -11.30 -10.26
N MET A 80 6.81 -10.29 -9.78
CA MET A 80 5.38 -10.37 -9.47
C MET A 80 4.64 -9.36 -10.33
N LEU A 81 3.51 -9.78 -10.89
CA LEU A 81 2.64 -8.94 -11.70
C LEU A 81 1.26 -8.86 -11.06
N MET A 82 0.76 -7.64 -10.86
CA MET A 82 -0.61 -7.34 -10.50
C MET A 82 -1.33 -6.72 -11.71
N LEU A 83 -2.49 -7.27 -12.06
CA LEU A 83 -3.41 -6.72 -13.06
C LEU A 83 -4.82 -6.71 -12.46
N GLY A 84 -5.24 -5.58 -11.94
CA GLY A 84 -6.48 -5.45 -11.19
C GLY A 84 -6.51 -6.41 -10.00
N ASP A 85 -7.48 -7.35 -9.98
CA ASP A 85 -7.64 -8.32 -8.89
C ASP A 85 -6.74 -9.56 -9.00
N ASN A 86 -5.88 -9.60 -9.98
CA ASN A 86 -5.13 -10.81 -10.31
C ASN A 86 -3.64 -10.64 -10.05
N TYR A 87 -3.05 -11.58 -9.33
CA TYR A 87 -1.63 -11.58 -8.98
C TYR A 87 -0.94 -12.84 -9.50
N TRP A 88 0.24 -12.67 -10.10
CA TRP A 88 1.07 -13.76 -10.60
C TRP A 88 2.51 -13.62 -10.12
N LEU A 89 3.10 -14.73 -9.71
CA LEU A 89 4.53 -14.85 -9.47
C LEU A 89 5.18 -15.55 -10.66
N VAL A 90 6.22 -14.94 -11.23
CA VAL A 90 7.04 -15.47 -12.30
C VAL A 90 8.40 -15.84 -11.72
N MET A 91 8.74 -17.12 -11.78
CA MET A 91 10.02 -17.66 -11.29
C MET A 91 10.99 -17.87 -12.45
N PRO A 92 12.32 -17.66 -12.30
CA PRO A 92 13.31 -17.72 -13.38
C PRO A 92 13.33 -19.03 -14.16
N LYS A 93 12.96 -20.15 -13.51
CA LYS A 93 12.97 -21.50 -14.11
C LYS A 93 11.57 -22.05 -14.34
N SER A 94 10.53 -21.28 -14.06
CA SER A 94 9.15 -21.72 -14.25
C SER A 94 8.72 -21.55 -15.71
N ARG A 95 8.05 -22.55 -16.26
CA ARG A 95 7.43 -22.47 -17.60
C ARG A 95 6.07 -21.77 -17.59
N ARG A 96 5.49 -21.55 -16.42
CA ARG A 96 4.16 -20.95 -16.23
C ARG A 96 4.19 -20.00 -15.06
N PRO A 97 3.47 -18.87 -15.13
CA PRO A 97 3.27 -18.00 -13.99
C PRO A 97 2.39 -18.69 -12.94
N ILE A 98 2.67 -18.44 -11.68
CA ILE A 98 1.95 -19.01 -10.54
C ILE A 98 0.94 -17.97 -10.04
N ARG A 99 -0.33 -18.34 -9.90
CA ARG A 99 -1.33 -17.46 -9.27
C ARG A 99 -1.04 -17.38 -7.78
N ILE A 100 -1.01 -16.16 -7.28
CA ILE A 100 -0.80 -15.86 -5.87
C ILE A 100 -1.88 -14.90 -5.36
N THR A 101 -1.85 -14.58 -4.07
CA THR A 101 -2.70 -13.57 -3.45
C THR A 101 -1.86 -12.38 -3.01
N PRO A 102 -2.47 -11.18 -2.82
CA PRO A 102 -1.76 -10.01 -2.30
C PRO A 102 -1.14 -10.27 -0.91
N MET A 103 -1.67 -11.22 -0.14
CA MET A 103 -1.16 -11.60 1.18
C MET A 103 0.06 -12.52 1.14
N GLN A 104 0.54 -12.90 -0.06
CA GLN A 104 1.80 -13.66 -0.19
C GLN A 104 2.93 -12.89 0.49
N LYS A 105 3.58 -13.51 1.47
CA LYS A 105 4.69 -12.90 2.22
C LYS A 105 5.89 -12.66 1.31
N LEU A 106 6.51 -11.51 1.51
CA LEU A 106 7.80 -11.12 0.92
C LEU A 106 8.93 -11.31 1.94
N LEU A 107 8.94 -10.47 2.97
CA LEU A 107 9.94 -10.48 4.02
C LEU A 107 9.31 -10.00 5.34
N GLY A 108 9.49 -10.75 6.42
CA GLY A 108 8.92 -10.42 7.71
C GLY A 108 7.40 -10.25 7.63
N GLU A 109 6.92 -9.10 8.03
CA GLU A 109 5.50 -8.75 7.96
C GLU A 109 5.08 -8.13 6.61
N ALA A 110 6.03 -7.79 5.74
CA ALA A 110 5.70 -7.28 4.41
C ALA A 110 5.12 -8.39 3.51
N SER A 111 4.04 -8.07 2.83
CA SER A 111 3.40 -8.88 1.80
C SER A 111 3.52 -8.23 0.42
N ILE A 112 3.19 -8.98 -0.60
CA ILE A 112 3.14 -8.48 -1.99
C ILE A 112 2.25 -7.24 -2.08
N GLY A 113 1.06 -7.26 -1.48
CA GLY A 113 0.13 -6.13 -1.52
C GLY A 113 0.65 -4.87 -0.86
N ASP A 114 1.49 -4.98 0.18
CA ASP A 114 2.03 -3.80 0.86
C ASP A 114 2.97 -2.98 -0.01
N ILE A 115 3.61 -3.59 -1.01
CA ILE A 115 4.52 -2.90 -1.94
C ILE A 115 3.93 -2.68 -3.33
N SER A 116 2.94 -3.47 -3.76
CA SER A 116 2.37 -3.39 -5.10
C SER A 116 1.12 -2.51 -5.19
N THR A 117 0.38 -2.35 -4.08
CA THR A 117 -0.84 -1.53 -3.99
C THR A 117 -0.54 -0.30 -3.16
N LEU A 118 -0.20 0.80 -3.82
CA LEU A 118 0.22 2.04 -3.16
C LEU A 118 -0.94 3.04 -2.97
N THR A 119 -2.13 2.73 -3.47
CA THR A 119 -3.35 3.55 -3.33
C THR A 119 -4.43 2.79 -2.57
N TRP A 120 -5.23 3.52 -1.80
CA TRP A 120 -6.41 2.99 -1.11
C TRP A 120 -7.71 3.38 -1.83
N SER A 121 -7.74 4.55 -2.46
CA SER A 121 -8.94 5.09 -3.11
C SER A 121 -9.49 4.19 -4.22
N ASP A 122 -8.63 3.39 -4.86
CA ASP A 122 -9.02 2.46 -5.93
C ASP A 122 -9.66 1.16 -5.40
N ASP A 123 -9.33 0.78 -4.16
CA ASP A 123 -9.69 -0.54 -3.61
C ASP A 123 -10.73 -0.47 -2.49
N TYR A 124 -10.97 0.72 -1.89
CA TYR A 124 -11.75 0.83 -0.66
C TYR A 124 -12.78 1.95 -0.74
N GLN A 125 -13.91 1.70 -0.11
CA GLN A 125 -14.88 2.73 0.24
C GLN A 125 -14.65 3.15 1.69
N ALA A 126 -14.54 4.45 1.94
CA ALA A 126 -14.24 5.01 3.24
C ALA A 126 -15.45 5.67 3.90
N THR A 127 -15.52 5.59 5.23
CA THR A 127 -16.46 6.34 6.08
C THR A 127 -15.70 7.00 7.23
N MET A 128 -16.16 8.18 7.64
CA MET A 128 -15.64 8.87 8.82
C MET A 128 -16.14 8.17 10.09
N VAL A 129 -15.21 7.84 11.00
CA VAL A 129 -15.53 7.28 12.32
C VAL A 129 -15.55 8.39 13.38
N GLY A 130 -14.60 9.32 13.33
CA GLY A 130 -14.46 10.42 14.27
C GLY A 130 -13.11 11.10 14.21
N THR A 131 -12.83 11.94 15.19
CA THR A 131 -11.54 12.63 15.36
C THR A 131 -10.96 12.25 16.71
N GLU A 132 -9.67 11.89 16.74
CA GLU A 132 -8.95 11.58 17.97
C GLU A 132 -7.47 11.97 17.86
N SER A 133 -6.86 12.34 19.01
CA SER A 133 -5.42 12.60 19.06
C SER A 133 -4.67 11.29 19.27
N ILE A 134 -3.63 11.05 18.47
CA ILE A 134 -2.75 9.89 18.60
C ILE A 134 -1.31 10.33 18.84
N ILE A 135 -0.54 9.45 19.47
CA ILE A 135 0.90 9.65 19.66
C ILE A 135 1.65 8.95 18.54
N THR A 136 2.48 9.69 17.81
CA THR A 136 3.32 9.16 16.73
C THR A 136 4.54 8.41 17.27
N GLN A 137 5.34 7.80 16.37
CA GLN A 137 6.63 7.16 16.77
C GLN A 137 7.62 8.16 17.36
N GLU A 138 7.59 9.40 16.89
CA GLU A 138 8.42 10.52 17.37
C GLU A 138 7.90 11.10 18.69
N LYS A 139 6.88 10.46 19.30
CA LYS A 139 6.24 10.90 20.55
C LYS A 139 5.55 12.25 20.46
N LEU A 140 5.11 12.64 19.25
CA LEU A 140 4.33 13.84 19.01
C LEU A 140 2.83 13.52 19.09
N SER A 141 2.04 14.40 19.70
CA SER A 141 0.57 14.32 19.66
C SER A 141 0.07 14.95 18.37
N VAL A 142 -0.73 14.21 17.61
CA VAL A 142 -1.31 14.66 16.34
C VAL A 142 -2.81 14.41 16.36
N ASP A 143 -3.60 15.44 16.06
CA ASP A 143 -5.04 15.31 15.87
C ASP A 143 -5.31 14.67 14.52
N THR A 144 -6.11 13.60 14.52
CA THR A 144 -6.35 12.78 13.33
C THR A 144 -7.84 12.56 13.08
N HIS A 145 -8.22 12.50 11.82
CA HIS A 145 -9.46 11.88 11.41
C HIS A 145 -9.26 10.37 11.34
N LYS A 146 -10.10 9.62 12.03
CA LYS A 146 -10.16 8.16 11.90
C LYS A 146 -11.17 7.78 10.83
N LEU A 147 -10.69 7.11 9.80
CA LEU A 147 -11.48 6.61 8.68
C LEU A 147 -11.57 5.09 8.75
N ASN A 148 -12.75 4.55 8.46
CA ASN A 148 -12.94 3.12 8.25
C ASN A 148 -13.08 2.84 6.75
N LEU A 149 -12.15 2.06 6.19
CA LEU A 149 -12.06 1.70 4.79
C LEU A 149 -12.48 0.24 4.62
N ILE A 150 -13.49 -0.02 3.80
CA ILE A 150 -13.97 -1.37 3.49
C ILE A 150 -13.63 -1.70 2.05
N ALA A 151 -13.03 -2.88 1.84
CA ALA A 151 -12.62 -3.34 0.51
C ALA A 151 -13.83 -3.49 -0.42
N THR A 152 -13.72 -2.91 -1.61
CA THR A 152 -14.71 -3.00 -2.69
C THR A 152 -14.25 -3.90 -3.83
N THR A 153 -12.95 -4.21 -3.89
CA THR A 153 -12.35 -5.07 -4.91
C THR A 153 -11.92 -6.42 -4.33
N LYS A 154 -11.85 -7.45 -5.17
CA LYS A 154 -11.40 -8.79 -4.77
C LYS A 154 -9.88 -8.86 -4.59
N GLY A 155 -9.15 -7.97 -5.23
CA GLY A 155 -7.70 -7.87 -5.16
C GLY A 155 -7.18 -7.03 -4.00
N ALA A 156 -8.05 -6.42 -3.21
CA ALA A 156 -7.64 -5.69 -2.02
C ALA A 156 -6.91 -6.60 -1.03
N SER A 157 -5.79 -6.11 -0.49
CA SER A 157 -4.94 -6.88 0.42
C SER A 157 -5.61 -7.15 1.77
N TYR A 158 -6.40 -6.19 2.25
CA TYR A 158 -7.09 -6.27 3.54
C TYR A 158 -8.58 -6.06 3.34
N GLN A 159 -9.39 -6.74 4.15
CA GLN A 159 -10.85 -6.59 4.07
C GLN A 159 -11.32 -5.25 4.63
N ARG A 160 -10.62 -4.77 5.68
CA ARG A 160 -10.89 -3.50 6.33
C ARG A 160 -9.58 -2.84 6.73
N ILE A 161 -9.55 -1.51 6.66
CA ILE A 161 -8.47 -0.69 7.18
C ILE A 161 -9.08 0.39 8.05
N ASP A 162 -8.61 0.53 9.31
CA ASP A 162 -8.84 1.72 10.10
C ASP A 162 -7.64 2.64 9.87
N LEU A 163 -7.85 3.79 9.24
CA LEU A 163 -6.82 4.73 8.81
C LEU A 163 -6.91 6.02 9.61
N TRP A 164 -5.80 6.49 10.15
CA TRP A 164 -5.66 7.78 10.81
C TRP A 164 -4.90 8.74 9.91
N VAL A 165 -5.56 9.85 9.56
CA VAL A 165 -4.98 10.93 8.75
C VAL A 165 -4.93 12.21 9.56
N ASP A 166 -3.83 12.97 9.44
CA ASP A 166 -3.66 14.28 10.08
C ASP A 166 -4.79 15.24 9.65
N VAL A 167 -5.44 15.89 10.62
CA VAL A 167 -6.58 16.79 10.37
C VAL A 167 -6.20 17.96 9.47
N ILE A 168 -4.97 18.49 9.61
CA ILE A 168 -4.52 19.70 8.91
C ILE A 168 -3.93 19.34 7.55
N LYS A 169 -3.02 18.37 7.53
CA LYS A 169 -2.25 18.01 6.34
C LYS A 169 -2.93 16.98 5.46
N GLY A 170 -3.81 16.13 6.04
CA GLY A 170 -4.33 14.92 5.37
C GLY A 170 -3.28 13.81 5.20
N PHE A 171 -2.13 13.94 5.88
CA PHE A 171 -1.05 12.95 5.83
C PHE A 171 -1.44 11.67 6.58
N PRO A 172 -1.23 10.46 6.00
CA PRO A 172 -1.51 9.21 6.69
C PRO A 172 -0.49 8.99 7.81
N ILE A 173 -0.96 8.83 9.06
CA ILE A 173 -0.11 8.63 10.24
C ILE A 173 0.02 7.15 10.56
N LYS A 174 -1.13 6.44 10.59
CA LYS A 174 -1.21 5.05 11.04
C LYS A 174 -2.37 4.33 10.35
N ALA A 175 -2.23 3.01 10.18
CA ALA A 175 -3.32 2.15 9.74
C ALA A 175 -3.33 0.82 10.49
N ASP A 176 -4.51 0.37 10.92
CA ASP A 176 -4.75 -0.98 11.42
C ASP A 176 -5.37 -1.81 10.29
N LEU A 177 -4.69 -2.92 9.93
CA LEU A 177 -4.96 -3.70 8.72
C LEU A 177 -5.61 -5.03 9.10
N TYR A 178 -6.85 -5.28 8.65
CA TYR A 178 -7.68 -6.41 9.07
C TYR A 178 -7.92 -7.41 7.95
N LEU A 179 -7.79 -8.68 8.29
CA LEU A 179 -8.13 -9.80 7.40
C LEU A 179 -9.64 -9.94 7.21
N ARG A 180 -10.03 -10.76 6.23
CA ARG A 180 -11.44 -11.11 5.99
C ARG A 180 -12.12 -11.78 7.19
N SER A 181 -11.35 -12.44 8.06
CA SER A 181 -11.83 -13.01 9.32
C SER A 181 -12.15 -11.97 10.41
N GLY A 182 -11.87 -10.68 10.16
CA GLY A 182 -11.97 -9.61 11.16
C GLY A 182 -10.76 -9.51 12.09
N LYS A 183 -9.78 -10.44 11.98
CA LYS A 183 -8.56 -10.40 12.79
C LYS A 183 -7.64 -9.27 12.33
N LEU A 184 -7.08 -8.50 13.27
CA LEU A 184 -5.99 -7.55 13.02
C LEU A 184 -4.77 -8.33 12.52
N ALA A 185 -4.37 -8.09 11.27
CA ALA A 185 -3.19 -8.73 10.67
C ALA A 185 -1.92 -8.04 11.15
N LYS A 186 -1.88 -6.72 11.01
CA LYS A 186 -0.73 -5.88 11.41
C LYS A 186 -1.16 -4.42 11.52
N GLN A 187 -0.28 -3.64 12.11
CA GLN A 187 -0.38 -2.18 12.13
C GLN A 187 0.70 -1.60 11.22
N ALA A 188 0.33 -0.63 10.40
CA ALA A 188 1.25 0.19 9.62
C ALA A 188 1.40 1.56 10.27
N GLN A 189 2.62 2.11 10.28
CA GLN A 189 2.93 3.47 10.69
C GLN A 189 3.72 4.12 9.56
N PHE A 190 3.36 5.35 9.20
CA PHE A 190 3.92 6.04 8.04
C PHE A 190 4.89 7.12 8.49
N THR A 191 6.10 7.08 7.96
CA THR A 191 7.13 8.09 8.24
C THR A 191 7.05 9.18 7.18
N GLN A 192 6.90 10.42 7.64
CA GLN A 192 6.95 11.59 6.75
C GLN A 192 8.39 11.95 6.43
N GLY A 193 8.61 12.47 5.24
CA GLY A 193 9.87 13.03 4.78
C GLY A 193 9.64 13.93 3.59
N GLU A 194 10.69 14.61 3.15
CA GLU A 194 10.66 15.49 2.00
C GLU A 194 11.34 14.83 0.81
N ARG A 195 10.71 14.91 -0.37
CA ARG A 195 11.27 14.48 -1.65
C ARG A 195 10.92 15.52 -2.70
N GLU A 196 11.94 16.07 -3.37
CA GLU A 196 11.77 17.12 -4.39
C GLU A 196 10.93 18.32 -3.91
N GLY A 197 11.15 18.74 -2.63
CA GLY A 197 10.43 19.85 -2.01
C GLY A 197 8.98 19.55 -1.63
N ARG A 198 8.55 18.31 -1.68
CA ARG A 198 7.19 17.86 -1.30
C ARG A 198 7.21 16.93 -0.12
N LEU A 199 6.26 17.10 0.78
CA LEU A 199 6.02 16.16 1.87
C LEU A 199 5.50 14.84 1.30
N GLN A 200 6.15 13.72 1.64
CA GLN A 200 5.78 12.38 1.19
C GLN A 200 5.97 11.34 2.29
N VAL A 201 5.33 10.18 2.13
CA VAL A 201 5.67 8.99 2.90
C VAL A 201 7.00 8.45 2.38
N VAL A 202 8.03 8.48 3.22
CA VAL A 202 9.37 7.95 2.86
C VAL A 202 9.60 6.54 3.39
N ALA A 203 8.83 6.10 4.39
CA ALA A 203 8.86 4.73 4.89
C ALA A 203 7.53 4.30 5.51
N MET A 204 7.31 2.98 5.55
CA MET A 204 6.20 2.34 6.25
C MET A 204 6.76 1.27 7.19
N THR A 205 6.46 1.38 8.49
CA THR A 205 6.81 0.37 9.50
C THR A 205 5.61 -0.54 9.73
N LEU A 206 5.78 -1.83 9.51
CA LEU A 206 4.79 -2.87 9.77
C LEU A 206 5.11 -3.57 11.09
N ILE A 207 4.14 -3.63 11.98
CA ILE A 207 4.26 -4.18 13.32
C ILE A 207 3.24 -5.31 13.48
N ASP A 208 3.72 -6.51 13.81
CA ASP A 208 2.87 -7.60 14.29
C ASP A 208 2.59 -7.38 15.78
N LYS A 209 1.31 -7.32 16.15
CA LYS A 209 0.90 -7.16 17.56
C LYS A 209 1.09 -8.42 18.39
N ILE A 210 1.29 -9.58 17.76
CA ILE A 210 1.51 -10.87 18.42
C ILE A 210 3.01 -11.06 18.73
N GLN A 211 3.90 -10.56 17.85
CA GLN A 211 5.36 -10.67 17.99
C GLN A 211 6.00 -9.26 17.96
N PRO A 212 5.85 -8.46 19.02
CA PRO A 212 6.27 -7.06 19.00
C PRO A 212 7.80 -6.86 18.88
N ALA A 213 8.58 -7.90 19.14
CA ALA A 213 10.04 -7.88 18.92
C ALA A 213 10.42 -7.87 17.43
N LYS A 214 9.46 -8.18 16.52
CA LYS A 214 9.66 -8.16 15.07
C LYS A 214 8.96 -6.98 14.45
N LYS A 215 9.71 -6.20 13.66
CA LYS A 215 9.16 -5.14 12.83
C LYS A 215 9.77 -5.22 11.44
N THR A 216 9.00 -4.81 10.44
CA THR A 216 9.45 -4.74 9.05
C THR A 216 9.31 -3.31 8.58
N ILE A 217 10.40 -2.73 8.07
CA ILE A 217 10.40 -1.37 7.53
C ILE A 217 10.51 -1.47 6.01
N ILE A 218 9.60 -0.80 5.32
CA ILE A 218 9.62 -0.59 3.87
C ILE A 218 10.05 0.86 3.66
N GLU A 219 11.26 1.08 3.16
CA GLU A 219 11.79 2.39 2.82
C GLU A 219 11.60 2.63 1.31
N TYR A 220 10.96 3.73 0.93
CA TYR A 220 10.81 4.15 -0.46
C TYR A 220 12.00 5.03 -0.83
N GLN A 221 13.07 4.42 -1.37
CA GLN A 221 14.36 5.09 -1.62
C GLN A 221 14.26 6.11 -2.76
N SER A 222 13.53 5.77 -3.83
CA SER A 222 13.25 6.70 -4.92
C SER A 222 11.91 6.42 -5.58
N ILE A 223 11.28 7.49 -6.08
CA ILE A 223 10.08 7.41 -6.92
C ILE A 223 10.39 8.24 -8.16
N MET A 224 10.33 7.61 -9.33
CA MET A 224 10.68 8.24 -10.61
C MET A 224 9.57 8.02 -11.61
N PRO A 225 9.09 9.06 -12.31
CA PRO A 225 8.16 8.89 -13.42
C PRO A 225 8.79 8.00 -14.50
N ILE A 226 8.11 6.90 -14.84
CA ILE A 226 8.54 6.00 -15.91
C ILE A 226 7.35 5.23 -16.46
N THR A 227 7.28 5.05 -17.75
CA THR A 227 6.28 4.23 -18.41
C THR A 227 6.95 3.05 -19.07
N LEU A 228 6.59 1.83 -18.63
CA LEU A 228 7.01 0.60 -19.31
C LEU A 228 6.04 0.27 -20.45
N GLU A 229 6.57 -0.38 -21.50
CA GLU A 229 5.75 -0.90 -22.58
C GLU A 229 4.76 -1.97 -22.09
N ASP A 230 3.58 -2.07 -22.71
CA ASP A 230 2.51 -2.99 -22.33
C ASP A 230 2.92 -4.46 -22.25
N LYS A 231 3.90 -4.87 -23.06
CA LYS A 231 4.44 -6.24 -23.04
C LYS A 231 4.93 -6.66 -21.65
N TYR A 232 5.44 -5.74 -20.83
CA TYR A 232 5.93 -6.03 -19.47
C TYR A 232 4.80 -6.30 -18.47
N TYR A 233 3.56 -5.94 -18.82
CA TYR A 233 2.37 -6.25 -18.02
C TYR A 233 1.63 -7.50 -18.55
N SER A 234 2.37 -8.43 -19.17
CA SER A 234 1.85 -9.70 -19.64
C SER A 234 2.52 -10.88 -18.92
N PRO A 235 1.76 -11.71 -18.17
CA PRO A 235 2.32 -12.90 -17.49
C PRO A 235 3.04 -13.85 -18.45
N ALA A 236 2.51 -14.01 -19.67
CA ALA A 236 3.11 -14.87 -20.70
C ALA A 236 4.42 -14.30 -21.22
N TYR A 237 4.50 -12.98 -21.44
CA TYR A 237 5.72 -12.32 -21.87
C TYR A 237 6.81 -12.44 -20.81
N LEU A 238 6.51 -12.13 -19.55
CA LEU A 238 7.46 -12.21 -18.44
C LEU A 238 7.97 -13.63 -18.22
N THR A 239 7.14 -14.65 -18.42
CA THR A 239 7.55 -16.05 -18.31
C THR A 239 8.54 -16.45 -19.39
N ARG A 240 8.28 -16.06 -20.65
CA ARG A 240 9.19 -16.33 -21.78
C ARG A 240 10.51 -15.57 -21.68
N ASN A 241 10.48 -14.41 -21.04
CA ASN A 241 11.62 -13.52 -20.86
C ASN A 241 12.01 -13.41 -19.37
N SER A 242 12.04 -14.53 -18.66
CA SER A 242 12.27 -14.55 -17.20
C SER A 242 13.62 -13.96 -16.77
N LYS A 243 14.62 -13.97 -17.64
CA LYS A 243 15.96 -13.40 -17.40
C LYS A 243 16.04 -11.88 -17.64
N LEU A 244 14.94 -11.27 -18.11
CA LEU A 244 14.91 -9.84 -18.38
C LEU A 244 15.20 -9.06 -17.08
N ASP A 245 16.19 -8.20 -17.11
CA ASP A 245 16.50 -7.24 -16.06
C ASP A 245 15.83 -5.88 -16.37
N LEU A 246 15.12 -5.32 -15.36
CA LEU A 246 14.40 -4.05 -15.43
C LEU A 246 14.85 -3.14 -14.28
#